data_56d0ebff37602e20cb383dac99184d5d
#
_entry.id   56d0ebff37602e20cb383dac99184d5d
#
_cell.length_a   1.000
_cell.length_b   1.000
_cell.length_c   1.000
_cell.angle_alpha   90.00
_cell.angle_beta   90.00
_cell.angle_gamma   90.00
#
_symmetry.space_group_name_H-M   'P 1'
#
loop_
_entity.id
_entity.type
_entity.pdbx_description
1 polymer ?
#
loop_
_entity_poly.entity_id
_entity_poly.type
_entity_poly.pdbx_seq_one_letter_code
_entity_poly.pdbx_strand_id
1 'polypeptide(L)'
;RGLDCVMKRLLICRHAKSSWSQSDLRDFDRPLNKRGEHDAPEMGRRLAVRGLRPDLMIASPAVRALATAHHYARQLEYPLEEIRTNPVQYAATVPVLLHLIQQVDEAVGLLMVVGHNPESTALANVLGTLMIDNIPTSGIVALDFAVAGWQDVAPGKGCLHFFDFPKN
;
A
#
# COMPACT_ATOMS: atom_id res chain seq x y z
N ARG A 1 17.52 -8.86 27.76
CA ARG A 1 17.61 -7.43 27.46
C ARG A 1 17.13 -7.17 26.06
N GLY A 2 15.85 -7.39 25.81
CA GLY A 2 15.26 -6.92 24.59
C GLY A 2 15.18 -5.41 24.70
N LEU A 3 16.01 -4.70 23.95
CA LEU A 3 15.54 -3.44 23.42
C LEU A 3 14.32 -3.84 22.61
N ASP A 4 13.13 -3.52 23.12
CA ASP A 4 11.92 -3.59 22.33
C ASP A 4 12.14 -2.61 21.17
N CYS A 5 12.72 -3.13 20.09
CA CYS A 5 12.76 -2.39 18.83
C CYS A 5 11.33 -2.17 18.45
N VAL A 6 10.83 -0.96 18.66
CA VAL A 6 9.53 -0.56 18.14
C VAL A 6 9.64 -0.70 16.63
N MET A 7 8.96 -1.72 16.09
CA MET A 7 8.93 -1.98 14.66
C MET A 7 7.79 -1.20 14.03
N LYS A 8 8.10 -0.49 12.98
CA LYS A 8 7.08 0.05 12.08
C LYS A 8 6.99 -0.87 10.89
N ARG A 9 5.79 -1.20 10.47
CA ARG A 9 5.56 -2.01 9.27
C ARG A 9 4.78 -1.23 8.24
N LEU A 10 5.29 -1.22 7.02
CA LEU A 10 4.68 -0.54 5.87
C LEU A 10 4.23 -1.57 4.86
N LEU A 11 2.96 -1.52 4.47
CA LEU A 11 2.42 -2.28 3.36
C LEU A 11 2.29 -1.35 2.15
N ILE A 12 3.12 -1.57 1.14
CA ILE A 12 3.07 -0.83 -0.13
C ILE A 12 2.23 -1.67 -1.08
N CYS A 13 1.05 -1.16 -1.44
CA CYS A 13 0.07 -1.89 -2.23
C CYS A 13 -0.17 -1.17 -3.56
N ARG A 14 -0.06 -1.91 -4.67
CA ARG A 14 -0.50 -1.44 -5.96
C ARG A 14 -1.99 -1.75 -6.12
N HIS A 15 -2.76 -0.80 -6.69
CA HIS A 15 -4.19 -1.03 -6.96
C HIS A 15 -4.43 -2.31 -7.77
N ALA A 16 -5.62 -2.88 -7.64
CA ALA A 16 -6.06 -4.05 -8.39
C ALA A 16 -6.28 -3.72 -9.87
N LYS A 17 -6.46 -4.76 -10.69
CA LYS A 17 -6.60 -4.61 -12.14
C LYS A 17 -7.78 -3.74 -12.51
N SER A 18 -7.52 -2.72 -13.31
CA SER A 18 -8.52 -1.73 -13.73
C SER A 18 -9.01 -1.95 -15.15
N SER A 19 -10.20 -1.40 -15.44
CA SER A 19 -10.85 -1.52 -16.73
C SER A 19 -10.36 -0.46 -17.72
N TRP A 20 -10.22 -0.85 -18.97
CA TRP A 20 -10.03 0.02 -20.12
C TRP A 20 -11.23 0.01 -21.07
N SER A 21 -12.36 -0.63 -20.66
CA SER A 21 -13.51 -0.84 -21.53
C SER A 21 -14.31 0.44 -21.85
N GLN A 22 -14.18 1.47 -21.02
CA GLN A 22 -14.86 2.74 -21.20
C GLN A 22 -13.86 3.80 -21.62
N SER A 23 -13.72 4.02 -22.92
CA SER A 23 -12.72 4.92 -23.50
C SER A 23 -13.00 6.41 -23.23
N ASP A 24 -14.22 6.77 -22.84
CA ASP A 24 -14.64 8.14 -22.51
C ASP A 24 -14.33 8.53 -21.06
N LEU A 25 -13.95 7.58 -20.20
CA LEU A 25 -13.56 7.89 -18.84
C LEU A 25 -12.15 8.48 -18.76
N ARG A 26 -12.00 9.47 -17.87
CA ARG A 26 -10.67 9.93 -17.48
C ARG A 26 -9.93 8.78 -16.78
N ASP A 27 -8.60 8.75 -16.89
CA ASP A 27 -7.78 7.77 -16.19
C ASP A 27 -8.12 7.70 -14.69
N PHE A 28 -8.30 8.84 -14.04
CA PHE A 28 -8.65 8.93 -12.63
C PHE A 28 -9.94 8.16 -12.29
N ASP A 29 -10.91 8.13 -13.19
CA ASP A 29 -12.24 7.56 -12.95
C ASP A 29 -12.36 6.09 -13.35
N ARG A 30 -11.31 5.47 -13.89
CA ARG A 30 -11.36 4.07 -14.33
C ARG A 30 -11.59 3.12 -13.14
N PRO A 31 -12.66 2.28 -13.20
CA PRO A 31 -12.96 1.32 -12.14
C PRO A 31 -12.10 0.07 -12.25
N LEU A 32 -12.20 -0.80 -11.26
CA LEU A 32 -11.67 -2.15 -11.34
C LEU A 32 -12.43 -2.96 -12.42
N ASN A 33 -11.72 -3.88 -13.07
CA ASN A 33 -12.35 -4.88 -13.93
C ASN A 33 -12.70 -6.13 -13.11
N LYS A 34 -13.24 -7.17 -13.77
CA LYS A 34 -13.63 -8.43 -13.09
C LYS A 34 -12.47 -9.07 -12.33
N ARG A 35 -11.29 -9.06 -12.92
CA ARG A 35 -10.10 -9.62 -12.28
C ARG A 35 -9.73 -8.83 -11.03
N GLY A 36 -9.77 -7.51 -11.11
CA GLY A 36 -9.51 -6.63 -9.95
C GLY A 36 -10.50 -6.84 -8.84
N GLU A 37 -11.79 -6.97 -9.17
CA GLU A 37 -12.86 -7.26 -8.20
C GLU A 37 -12.71 -8.63 -7.52
N HIS A 38 -12.03 -9.57 -8.17
CA HIS A 38 -11.69 -10.88 -7.61
C HIS A 38 -10.41 -10.83 -6.78
N ASP A 39 -9.35 -10.22 -7.31
CA ASP A 39 -8.01 -10.26 -6.72
C ASP A 39 -7.90 -9.39 -5.46
N ALA A 40 -8.56 -8.24 -5.43
CA ALA A 40 -8.46 -7.35 -4.28
C ALA A 40 -9.01 -7.99 -2.99
N PRO A 41 -10.23 -8.55 -2.95
CA PRO A 41 -10.68 -9.25 -1.75
C PRO A 41 -9.80 -10.43 -1.37
N GLU A 42 -9.28 -11.19 -2.35
CA GLU A 42 -8.39 -12.32 -2.08
C GLU A 42 -7.10 -11.88 -1.40
N MET A 43 -6.48 -10.81 -1.88
CA MET A 43 -5.27 -10.29 -1.25
C MET A 43 -5.55 -9.72 0.15
N GLY A 44 -6.69 -9.07 0.32
CA GLY A 44 -7.16 -8.64 1.65
C GLY A 44 -7.35 -9.83 2.60
N ARG A 45 -7.93 -10.91 2.12
CA ARG A 45 -8.08 -12.17 2.88
C ARG A 45 -6.73 -12.74 3.31
N ARG A 46 -5.74 -12.73 2.41
CA ARG A 46 -4.38 -13.20 2.74
C ARG A 46 -3.73 -12.37 3.83
N LEU A 47 -3.94 -11.05 3.83
CA LEU A 47 -3.46 -10.17 4.91
C LEU A 47 -4.15 -10.53 6.24
N ALA A 48 -5.45 -10.77 6.22
CA ALA A 48 -6.20 -11.18 7.42
C ALA A 48 -5.67 -12.50 7.99
N VAL A 49 -5.38 -13.48 7.14
CA VAL A 49 -4.78 -14.77 7.55
C VAL A 49 -3.41 -14.55 8.19
N ARG A 50 -2.62 -13.60 7.70
CA ARG A 50 -1.34 -13.23 8.30
C ARG A 50 -1.49 -12.46 9.61
N GLY A 51 -2.71 -12.07 10.00
CA GLY A 51 -2.95 -11.26 11.19
C GLY A 51 -2.53 -9.81 11.04
N LEU A 52 -2.42 -9.31 9.82
CA LEU A 52 -1.96 -7.94 9.54
C LEU A 52 -3.14 -7.00 9.42
N ARG A 53 -3.44 -6.29 10.50
CA ARG A 53 -4.52 -5.29 10.55
C ARG A 53 -3.88 -3.91 10.63
N PRO A 54 -4.07 -3.05 9.60
CA PRO A 54 -3.48 -1.72 9.63
C PRO A 54 -4.09 -0.84 10.70
N ASP A 55 -3.24 -0.01 11.30
CA ASP A 55 -3.69 1.07 12.18
C ASP A 55 -4.14 2.28 11.37
N LEU A 56 -3.60 2.44 10.17
CA LEU A 56 -3.94 3.51 9.25
C LEU A 56 -3.85 3.01 7.81
N MET A 57 -4.87 3.33 7.01
CA MET A 57 -4.90 3.13 5.58
C MET A 57 -4.94 4.48 4.87
N ILE A 58 -4.00 4.70 3.96
CA ILE A 58 -3.95 5.88 3.08
C ILE A 58 -4.01 5.38 1.64
N ALA A 59 -4.93 5.92 0.86
CA ALA A 59 -5.12 5.52 -0.53
C ALA A 59 -5.11 6.72 -1.47
N SER A 60 -4.64 6.49 -2.69
CA SER A 60 -4.88 7.43 -3.78
C SER A 60 -6.40 7.61 -3.97
N PRO A 61 -6.88 8.81 -4.27
CA PRO A 61 -8.30 9.04 -4.53
C PRO A 61 -8.77 8.49 -5.87
N ALA A 62 -7.88 8.05 -6.76
CA ALA A 62 -8.29 7.43 -8.02
C ALA A 62 -9.23 6.25 -7.74
N VAL A 63 -10.27 6.11 -8.56
CA VAL A 63 -11.35 5.13 -8.33
C VAL A 63 -10.81 3.72 -8.11
N ARG A 64 -9.85 3.27 -8.94
CA ARG A 64 -9.27 1.92 -8.83
C ARG A 64 -8.47 1.69 -7.54
N ALA A 65 -7.79 2.71 -7.07
CA ALA A 65 -6.99 2.61 -5.84
C ALA A 65 -7.88 2.62 -4.60
N LEU A 66 -8.85 3.53 -4.55
CA LEU A 66 -9.78 3.61 -3.43
C LEU A 66 -10.68 2.37 -3.35
N ALA A 67 -11.13 1.82 -4.49
CA ALA A 67 -11.87 0.57 -4.53
C ALA A 67 -11.05 -0.61 -3.99
N THR A 68 -9.77 -0.68 -4.32
CA THR A 68 -8.84 -1.68 -3.78
C THR A 68 -8.74 -1.55 -2.26
N ALA A 69 -8.54 -0.33 -1.76
CA ALA A 69 -8.49 -0.06 -0.33
C ALA A 69 -9.79 -0.46 0.39
N HIS A 70 -10.95 -0.20 -0.21
CA HIS A 70 -12.23 -0.62 0.35
C HIS A 70 -12.33 -2.14 0.48
N HIS A 71 -11.90 -2.90 -0.54
CA HIS A 71 -11.87 -4.38 -0.47
C HIS A 71 -10.96 -4.85 0.67
N TYR A 72 -9.79 -4.28 0.81
CA TYR A 72 -8.87 -4.64 1.89
C TYR A 72 -9.46 -4.30 3.26
N ALA A 73 -10.04 -3.11 3.39
CA ALA A 73 -10.65 -2.67 4.65
C ALA A 73 -11.77 -3.62 5.11
N ARG A 74 -12.61 -4.08 4.19
CA ARG A 74 -13.66 -5.05 4.52
C ARG A 74 -13.09 -6.36 5.03
N GLN A 75 -12.07 -6.89 4.38
CA GLN A 75 -11.43 -8.15 4.80
C GLN A 75 -10.70 -8.01 6.14
N LEU A 76 -10.18 -6.83 6.44
CA LEU A 76 -9.36 -6.56 7.63
C LEU A 76 -10.17 -5.93 8.77
N GLU A 77 -11.48 -5.78 8.58
CA GLU A 77 -12.37 -5.14 9.57
C GLU A 77 -11.91 -3.73 9.94
N TYR A 78 -11.37 -3.02 8.96
CA TYR A 78 -10.98 -1.61 9.09
C TYR A 78 -12.17 -0.74 8.65
N PRO A 79 -12.57 0.26 9.45
CA PRO A 79 -13.70 1.12 9.10
C PRO A 79 -13.47 1.86 7.77
N LEU A 80 -14.40 1.70 6.83
CA LEU A 80 -14.27 2.31 5.50
C LEU A 80 -14.14 3.83 5.59
N GLU A 81 -14.86 4.44 6.51
CA GLU A 81 -14.85 5.89 6.74
C GLU A 81 -13.53 6.42 7.31
N GLU A 82 -12.66 5.54 7.82
CA GLU A 82 -11.36 5.92 8.35
C GLU A 82 -10.24 5.83 7.32
N ILE A 83 -10.53 5.34 6.12
CA ILE A 83 -9.56 5.38 5.03
C ILE A 83 -9.30 6.83 4.66
N ARG A 84 -8.03 7.25 4.74
CA ARG A 84 -7.62 8.59 4.33
C ARG A 84 -7.23 8.58 2.87
N THR A 85 -7.63 9.62 2.16
CA THR A 85 -7.17 9.84 0.79
C THR A 85 -6.28 11.07 0.74
N ASN A 86 -5.27 11.03 -0.12
CA ASN A 86 -4.41 12.16 -0.35
C ASN A 86 -4.19 12.34 -1.85
N PRO A 87 -4.61 13.49 -2.42
CA PRO A 87 -4.51 13.73 -3.87
C PRO A 87 -3.10 13.62 -4.44
N VAL A 88 -2.07 13.86 -3.62
CA VAL A 88 -0.67 13.77 -4.08
C VAL A 88 -0.28 12.35 -4.51
N GLN A 89 -1.00 11.31 -4.03
CA GLN A 89 -0.72 9.92 -4.40
C GLN A 89 -1.11 9.58 -5.84
N TYR A 90 -1.94 10.38 -6.49
CA TYR A 90 -2.39 10.08 -7.85
C TYR A 90 -1.27 10.24 -8.88
N ALA A 91 -0.39 11.22 -8.69
CA ALA A 91 0.72 11.49 -9.59
C ALA A 91 2.00 11.77 -8.78
N ALA A 92 2.29 10.90 -7.83
CA ALA A 92 3.36 11.08 -6.88
C ALA A 92 4.74 10.71 -7.44
N THR A 93 5.77 11.29 -6.84
CA THR A 93 7.15 10.82 -6.96
C THR A 93 7.54 10.07 -5.69
N VAL A 94 8.65 9.34 -5.71
CA VAL A 94 9.15 8.64 -4.51
C VAL A 94 9.40 9.63 -3.35
N PRO A 95 10.07 10.80 -3.55
CA PRO A 95 10.24 11.76 -2.45
C PRO A 95 8.92 12.26 -1.85
N VAL A 96 7.88 12.46 -2.67
CA VAL A 96 6.57 12.90 -2.20
C VAL A 96 5.91 11.80 -1.36
N LEU A 97 5.96 10.55 -1.82
CA LEU A 97 5.42 9.42 -1.06
C LEU A 97 6.18 9.21 0.26
N LEU A 98 7.48 9.32 0.23
CA LEU A 98 8.29 9.21 1.45
C LEU A 98 7.93 10.31 2.44
N HIS A 99 7.78 11.55 1.98
CA HIS A 99 7.35 12.65 2.83
C HIS A 99 5.99 12.38 3.47
N LEU A 100 5.03 11.87 2.69
CA LEU A 100 3.71 11.49 3.19
C LEU A 100 3.81 10.45 4.33
N ILE A 101 4.64 9.43 4.13
CA ILE A 101 4.88 8.38 5.13
C ILE A 101 5.52 8.96 6.39
N GLN A 102 6.50 9.85 6.25
CA GLN A 102 7.22 10.46 7.36
C GLN A 102 6.33 11.35 8.24
N GLN A 103 5.19 11.80 7.73
CA GLN A 103 4.23 12.63 8.49
C GLN A 103 3.23 11.80 9.31
N VAL A 104 3.24 10.49 9.19
CA VAL A 104 2.32 9.60 9.91
C VAL A 104 2.63 9.63 11.40
N ASP A 105 1.58 9.66 12.23
CA ASP A 105 1.70 9.65 13.69
C ASP A 105 2.46 8.41 14.17
N GLU A 106 3.36 8.59 15.14
CA GLU A 106 4.17 7.48 15.66
C GLU A 106 3.35 6.42 16.40
N ALA A 107 2.11 6.72 16.78
CA ALA A 107 1.20 5.74 17.36
C ALA A 107 0.79 4.65 16.34
N VAL A 108 0.89 4.95 15.03
CA VAL A 108 0.62 3.98 13.97
C VAL A 108 1.78 2.99 13.89
N GLY A 109 1.50 1.73 14.15
CA GLY A 109 2.49 0.64 14.04
C GLY A 109 2.50 0.00 12.66
N LEU A 110 1.32 -0.25 12.10
CA LEU A 110 1.13 -0.79 10.76
C LEU A 110 0.43 0.23 9.87
N LEU A 111 1.12 0.65 8.82
CA LEU A 111 0.61 1.59 7.80
C LEU A 111 0.41 0.88 6.47
N MET A 112 -0.76 1.03 5.88
CA MET A 112 -1.02 0.59 4.51
C MET A 112 -1.14 1.80 3.59
N VAL A 113 -0.43 1.76 2.47
CA VAL A 113 -0.49 2.79 1.42
C VAL A 113 -0.87 2.12 0.11
N VAL A 114 -2.01 2.51 -0.45
CA VAL A 114 -2.52 1.96 -1.72
C VAL A 114 -2.35 2.99 -2.82
N GLY A 115 -1.58 2.65 -3.83
CA GLY A 115 -1.23 3.60 -4.88
C GLY A 115 -1.01 2.95 -6.24
N HIS A 116 -0.12 3.54 -6.99
CA HIS A 116 0.08 3.28 -8.42
C HIS A 116 1.53 2.91 -8.73
N ASN A 117 1.74 2.30 -9.89
CA ASN A 117 3.06 2.14 -10.50
C ASN A 117 3.29 3.23 -11.55
N PRO A 118 4.56 3.59 -11.81
CA PRO A 118 5.78 2.93 -11.30
C PRO A 118 6.19 3.31 -9.87
N GLU A 119 5.51 4.27 -9.24
CA GLU A 119 5.93 4.87 -7.97
C GLU A 119 5.98 3.86 -6.82
N SER A 120 5.00 2.94 -6.74
CA SER A 120 4.97 1.93 -5.67
C SER A 120 6.16 0.98 -5.76
N THR A 121 6.51 0.52 -6.95
CA THR A 121 7.69 -0.32 -7.16
C THR A 121 8.97 0.43 -6.82
N ALA A 122 9.09 1.67 -7.29
CA ALA A 122 10.26 2.49 -7.01
C ALA A 122 10.41 2.76 -5.50
N LEU A 123 9.32 3.07 -4.81
CA LEU A 123 9.33 3.29 -3.36
C LEU A 123 9.80 2.05 -2.61
N ALA A 124 9.25 0.88 -2.93
CA ALA A 124 9.64 -0.37 -2.29
C ALA A 124 11.13 -0.66 -2.49
N ASN A 125 11.63 -0.49 -3.72
CA ASN A 125 13.04 -0.72 -4.04
C ASN A 125 13.97 0.24 -3.30
N VAL A 126 13.62 1.52 -3.24
CA VAL A 126 14.42 2.54 -2.56
C VAL A 126 14.45 2.30 -1.04
N LEU A 127 13.31 2.03 -0.43
CA LEU A 127 13.21 1.86 1.02
C LEU A 127 13.85 0.56 1.49
N GLY A 128 13.67 -0.53 0.73
CA GLY A 128 14.13 -1.87 1.12
C GLY A 128 15.44 -2.31 0.48
N THR A 129 16.06 -1.49 -0.35
CA THR A 129 17.21 -1.88 -1.17
C THR A 129 16.88 -3.18 -1.95
N LEU A 130 15.74 -3.16 -2.62
CA LEU A 130 15.22 -4.30 -3.37
C LEU A 130 15.44 -4.08 -4.88
N MET A 131 15.29 -5.18 -5.65
CA MET A 131 15.42 -5.17 -7.10
C MET A 131 14.16 -5.78 -7.74
N ILE A 132 13.00 -5.34 -7.29
CA ILE A 132 11.72 -5.77 -7.87
C ILE A 132 11.54 -5.06 -9.21
N ASP A 133 11.33 -5.82 -10.29
CA ASP A 133 11.09 -5.25 -11.61
C ASP A 133 9.75 -4.52 -11.67
N ASN A 134 8.71 -5.15 -11.13
CA ASN A 134 7.37 -4.60 -11.15
C ASN A 134 6.50 -5.28 -10.09
N ILE A 135 5.85 -4.47 -9.25
CA ILE A 135 4.78 -4.96 -8.39
C ILE A 135 3.56 -5.20 -9.28
N PRO A 136 3.07 -6.43 -9.40
CA PRO A 136 1.84 -6.69 -10.18
C PRO A 136 0.62 -5.97 -9.58
N THR A 137 -0.44 -5.81 -10.34
CA THR A 137 -1.72 -5.32 -9.81
C THR A 137 -2.16 -6.18 -8.63
N SER A 138 -2.69 -5.57 -7.58
CA SER A 138 -3.00 -6.18 -6.27
C SER A 138 -1.77 -6.72 -5.53
N GLY A 139 -0.56 -6.42 -5.99
CA GLY A 139 0.67 -6.82 -5.31
C GLY A 139 0.91 -6.00 -4.06
N ILE A 140 1.53 -6.63 -3.07
CA ILE A 140 1.81 -6.05 -1.76
C ILE A 140 3.26 -6.34 -1.38
N VAL A 141 4.01 -5.29 -1.06
CA VAL A 141 5.34 -5.39 -0.47
C VAL A 141 5.24 -4.94 0.98
N ALA A 142 5.62 -5.80 1.91
CA ALA A 142 5.68 -5.48 3.32
C ALA A 142 7.13 -5.23 3.75
N LEU A 143 7.39 -4.07 4.30
CA LEU A 143 8.70 -3.66 4.81
C LEU A 143 8.62 -3.39 6.31
N ASP A 144 9.61 -3.88 7.05
CA ASP A 144 9.78 -3.60 8.46
C ASP A 144 10.90 -2.58 8.68
N PHE A 145 10.67 -1.67 9.61
CA PHE A 145 11.62 -0.63 9.97
C PHE A 145 11.86 -0.65 11.47
N ALA A 146 13.13 -0.74 11.88
CA ALA A 146 13.55 -0.67 13.27
C ALA A 146 13.69 0.81 13.70
N VAL A 147 12.58 1.54 13.72
CA VAL A 147 12.53 2.96 14.03
C VAL A 147 11.43 3.24 15.05
N ALA A 148 11.60 4.29 15.85
CA ALA A 148 10.61 4.71 16.83
C ALA A 148 9.44 5.46 16.17
N GLY A 149 9.72 6.23 15.14
CA GLY A 149 8.71 7.03 14.45
C GLY A 149 8.87 7.00 12.93
N TRP A 150 7.78 7.29 12.25
CA TRP A 150 7.75 7.30 10.78
C TRP A 150 8.66 8.36 10.17
N GLN A 151 8.94 9.45 10.92
CA GLN A 151 9.89 10.48 10.47
C GLN A 151 11.30 9.94 10.24
N ASP A 152 11.65 8.80 10.84
CA ASP A 152 12.96 8.17 10.70
C ASP A 152 13.03 7.17 9.56
N VAL A 153 11.92 6.90 8.89
CA VAL A 153 11.89 6.05 7.68
C VAL A 153 12.65 6.77 6.57
N ALA A 154 13.60 6.06 5.96
CA ALA A 154 14.49 6.62 4.96
C ALA A 154 14.98 5.53 4.00
N PRO A 155 15.54 5.91 2.84
CA PRO A 155 16.10 4.95 1.89
C PRO A 155 17.05 3.95 2.55
N GLY A 156 16.88 2.68 2.21
CA GLY A 156 17.73 1.60 2.68
C GLY A 156 17.47 1.11 4.10
N LYS A 157 16.53 1.70 4.83
CA LYS A 157 16.22 1.30 6.21
C LYS A 157 15.18 0.21 6.33
N GLY A 158 14.47 -0.08 5.25
CA GLY A 158 13.44 -1.13 5.24
C GLY A 158 14.06 -2.52 5.11
N CYS A 159 13.45 -3.48 5.80
CA CYS A 159 13.78 -4.90 5.68
C CYS A 159 12.55 -5.62 5.10
N LEU A 160 12.73 -6.37 4.02
CA LEU A 160 11.64 -7.09 3.39
C LEU A 160 11.06 -8.14 4.33
N HIS A 161 9.77 -8.02 4.63
CA HIS A 161 9.02 -9.04 5.36
C HIS A 161 8.40 -10.05 4.40
N PHE A 162 7.67 -9.57 3.39
CA PHE A 162 7.20 -10.40 2.28
C PHE A 162 6.86 -9.54 1.06
N PHE A 163 6.81 -10.22 -0.08
CA PHE A 163 6.27 -9.70 -1.32
C PHE A 163 5.27 -10.73 -1.85
N ASP A 164 4.01 -10.36 -1.95
CA ASP A 164 2.93 -11.25 -2.40
C ASP A 164 2.09 -10.58 -3.49
N PHE A 165 1.51 -11.39 -4.35
CA PHE A 165 0.64 -10.95 -5.45
C PHE A 165 -0.31 -12.10 -5.82
N PRO A 166 -1.41 -11.84 -6.55
CA PRO A 166 -2.48 -12.83 -6.74
C PRO A 166 -2.03 -14.18 -7.28
N LYS A 167 -1.10 -14.17 -8.24
CA LYS A 167 -0.61 -15.41 -8.87
C LYS A 167 0.50 -16.12 -8.10
N ASN A 168 0.82 -15.62 -6.94
CA ASN A 168 1.88 -16.20 -6.12
C ASN A 168 1.38 -17.39 -5.29
#